data_49d7500346547a3820c0b2eff7fc551e
#
_entry.id   49d7500346547a3820c0b2eff7fc551e
#
_cell.length_a   1.000
_cell.length_b   1.000
_cell.length_c   1.000
_cell.angle_alpha   90.00
_cell.angle_beta   90.00
_cell.angle_gamma   90.00
#
_symmetry.space_group_name_H-M   'P 1'
#
loop_
_entity.id
_entity.type
_entity.pdbx_description
1 polymer ?
#
loop_
_entity_poly.entity_id
_entity_poly.type
_entity_poly.pdbx_seq_one_letter_code
_entity_poly.pdbx_strand_id
1 'polypeptide(L)'
;MPRAPLTYLLFLLIFTAGGVPAYQNREFLFSALIGEAPEASIKNSEKLQSRLHEIELKEDGFYPKELRILPGDMVRFYASAGKSFWPASNTHPSHTLYPEFDPRKPIPPQESWEFVFERTGKWRYHDHLRPGLTGIIIVSGGSKNELNCGNLRALEKQQKEHCYDELLTQALEKDGVAGSFRMLKELYQKEPDFVTGGCHQYTHKIGDKIYRKYAKLIHAEEFNKLELPPETIYCGYGFYHGILEHSFREKPDIELGKELCEYLDKTHGKVTPRIRLNCFHSLGHASIREPENEKAWGDPQKIVAPALEACEKISENLNEVRECFQGAFNVIADWIWRGEYGLSPDRKDPLGFCREQKREEHALSCYYEMAMHLHALVGDDIEKLSEFAESIENQEAAGWVMHVAAAGILERAVVEKDHSRFIFACRKVEERLYQDCLEGISGGLVAHGEPEQEYVKALNFCRSAQMTKAEKEICYRHTFNTMKGIYPQQKLKEVCLLAEKKYRHFCK
;
A
#
# COMPACT_ATOMS: atom_id res chain seq x y z
N MET A 1 -19.74 -57.82 31.73
CA MET A 1 -18.79 -58.35 32.77
C MET A 1 -17.47 -58.69 32.09
N PRO A 2 -16.28 -58.48 32.66
CA PRO A 2 -15.86 -57.54 33.70
C PRO A 2 -14.76 -56.54 33.16
N ARG A 3 -14.73 -55.32 33.68
CA ARG A 3 -13.92 -54.69 34.73
C ARG A 3 -12.55 -54.11 34.32
N ALA A 4 -12.46 -52.81 34.59
CA ALA A 4 -11.30 -51.94 34.61
C ALA A 4 -10.31 -52.30 35.74
N PRO A 5 -9.15 -51.58 35.94
CA PRO A 5 -9.10 -50.30 36.65
C PRO A 5 -8.05 -49.30 36.12
N LEU A 6 -8.32 -48.04 36.12
CA LEU A 6 -8.09 -46.94 37.10
C LEU A 6 -6.75 -46.95 37.82
N THR A 7 -5.91 -45.94 37.57
CA THR A 7 -5.06 -45.38 38.63
C THR A 7 -4.89 -43.87 38.40
N TYR A 8 -5.46 -43.09 39.33
CA TYR A 8 -5.27 -41.68 39.59
C TYR A 8 -3.94 -41.51 40.36
N LEU A 9 -3.25 -40.42 40.11
CA LEU A 9 -2.43 -39.76 41.11
C LEU A 9 -2.55 -38.25 41.03
N LEU A 10 -3.20 -37.72 42.06
CA LEU A 10 -3.32 -36.35 42.52
C LEU A 10 -1.94 -35.85 43.00
N PHE A 11 -1.58 -34.60 42.74
CA PHE A 11 -0.81 -33.80 43.67
C PHE A 11 -1.36 -32.38 43.77
N LEU A 12 -1.66 -32.04 45.03
CA LEU A 12 -2.26 -30.81 45.47
C LEU A 12 -1.30 -29.62 45.50
N LEU A 13 -1.91 -28.46 45.31
CA LEU A 13 -1.63 -27.08 45.67
C LEU A 13 -0.68 -26.84 46.84
N ILE A 14 0.21 -25.84 46.68
CA ILE A 14 0.50 -24.85 47.72
C ILE A 14 0.68 -23.48 47.06
N PHE A 15 -0.18 -22.52 47.46
CA PHE A 15 -0.02 -21.07 47.23
C PHE A 15 0.96 -20.49 48.25
N THR A 16 1.93 -19.69 47.81
CA THR A 16 2.40 -18.53 48.58
C THR A 16 2.80 -17.40 47.65
N ALA A 17 2.40 -16.21 48.08
CA ALA A 17 2.58 -14.93 47.41
C ALA A 17 4.04 -14.45 47.45
N GLY A 18 4.42 -13.64 46.49
CA GLY A 18 5.49 -12.65 46.67
C GLY A 18 6.51 -12.56 45.56
N GLY A 19 6.52 -11.43 44.85
CA GLY A 19 7.78 -10.85 44.34
C GLY A 19 8.20 -11.17 42.92
N VAL A 20 8.06 -10.17 42.03
CA VAL A 20 8.82 -10.07 40.77
C VAL A 20 10.32 -9.98 41.09
N PRO A 21 11.18 -10.70 40.41
CA PRO A 21 12.34 -10.05 39.80
C PRO A 21 12.74 -10.53 38.41
N ALA A 22 13.14 -9.53 37.64
CA ALA A 22 14.23 -9.50 36.65
C ALA A 22 14.60 -10.77 35.87
N TYR A 23 14.40 -10.66 34.56
CA TYR A 23 14.98 -11.52 33.54
C TYR A 23 16.50 -11.28 33.45
N GLN A 24 17.29 -12.21 33.98
CA GLN A 24 18.72 -12.34 33.65
C GLN A 24 19.14 -13.81 33.76
N ASN A 25 19.87 -14.24 32.71
CA ASN A 25 20.71 -15.46 32.62
C ASN A 25 20.01 -16.82 32.48
N ARG A 26 19.91 -17.24 31.22
CA ARG A 26 19.93 -18.66 30.86
C ARG A 26 20.98 -18.92 29.78
N GLU A 27 22.23 -18.73 30.13
CA GLU A 27 23.38 -19.42 29.55
C GLU A 27 24.05 -20.15 30.70
N PHE A 28 24.00 -21.46 30.65
CA PHE A 28 24.90 -22.46 31.24
C PHE A 28 24.13 -23.77 31.36
N LEU A 29 24.39 -24.66 30.43
CA LEU A 29 24.38 -26.12 30.54
C LEU A 29 24.10 -26.77 29.17
N PHE A 30 25.05 -26.65 28.26
CA PHE A 30 25.24 -27.62 27.18
C PHE A 30 26.70 -27.52 26.68
N SER A 31 27.63 -27.90 27.57
CA SER A 31 29.04 -28.08 27.23
C SER A 31 29.57 -29.35 27.89
N ALA A 32 29.32 -30.43 27.27
CA ALA A 32 30.13 -31.66 27.38
C ALA A 32 29.52 -32.74 26.47
N LEU A 33 30.10 -32.88 25.33
CA LEU A 33 30.09 -34.05 24.44
C LEU A 33 30.04 -33.65 22.96
N ILE A 34 31.18 -33.17 22.45
CA ILE A 34 31.62 -33.42 21.06
C ILE A 34 33.07 -32.89 20.97
N GLY A 35 33.96 -33.76 20.47
CA GLY A 35 35.40 -33.58 20.44
C GLY A 35 35.90 -32.42 19.61
N GLU A 36 37.10 -32.00 19.93
CA GLU A 36 37.88 -30.94 19.32
C GLU A 36 38.03 -31.14 17.82
N ALA A 37 37.61 -30.15 17.04
CA ALA A 37 38.04 -29.95 15.67
C ALA A 37 38.90 -28.67 15.61
N PRO A 38 39.96 -28.62 14.76
CA PRO A 38 41.03 -27.64 14.88
C PRO A 38 40.60 -26.21 14.60
N GLU A 39 41.17 -25.30 15.38
CA GLU A 39 41.08 -23.85 15.22
C GLU A 39 41.48 -23.40 13.81
N ALA A 40 40.48 -23.06 13.00
CA ALA A 40 40.68 -22.23 11.83
C ALA A 40 40.53 -20.78 12.25
N SER A 41 41.62 -20.07 12.24
CA SER A 41 41.82 -18.64 12.43
C SER A 41 40.63 -17.80 11.94
N ILE A 42 39.79 -17.34 12.84
CA ILE A 42 38.83 -16.28 12.58
C ILE A 42 39.60 -14.96 12.61
N LYS A 43 40.01 -14.52 11.42
CA LYS A 43 40.49 -13.16 11.24
C LYS A 43 39.34 -12.21 11.46
N ASN A 44 39.49 -11.31 12.43
CA ASN A 44 38.84 -10.04 12.68
C ASN A 44 37.67 -9.69 11.72
N SER A 45 36.45 -9.89 12.15
CA SER A 45 35.34 -9.05 11.73
C SER A 45 35.46 -7.73 12.52
N GLU A 46 36.12 -6.75 11.96
CA GLU A 46 35.99 -5.38 12.42
C GLU A 46 34.49 -5.02 12.31
N LYS A 47 33.83 -4.91 13.44
CA LYS A 47 32.53 -4.29 13.56
C LYS A 47 32.69 -2.89 13.02
N LEU A 48 32.19 -2.60 11.80
CA LEU A 48 32.15 -1.28 11.23
C LEU A 48 31.43 -0.37 12.22
N GLN A 49 32.15 0.47 12.93
CA GLN A 49 31.54 1.49 13.80
C GLN A 49 30.85 2.50 12.90
N SER A 50 29.51 2.62 13.01
CA SER A 50 28.74 3.64 12.32
C SER A 50 29.30 5.01 12.64
N ARG A 51 29.63 5.80 11.59
CA ARG A 51 30.17 7.16 11.74
C ARG A 51 29.02 8.12 11.73
N LEU A 52 29.09 9.13 12.61
CA LEU A 52 28.14 10.25 12.59
C LEU A 52 28.70 11.34 11.69
N HIS A 53 27.91 11.76 10.71
CA HIS A 53 28.15 12.91 9.85
C HIS A 53 27.12 13.99 10.15
N GLU A 54 27.42 15.24 9.84
CA GLU A 54 26.52 16.37 10.09
C GLU A 54 26.26 17.14 8.80
N ILE A 55 25.00 17.55 8.62
CA ILE A 55 24.55 18.44 7.55
C ILE A 55 23.77 19.58 8.16
N GLU A 56 24.25 20.79 7.90
CA GLU A 56 23.64 22.02 8.34
C GLU A 56 22.78 22.63 7.24
N LEU A 57 21.52 22.99 7.54
CA LEU A 57 20.71 23.81 6.67
C LEU A 57 20.88 25.29 7.03
N LYS A 58 21.39 26.05 6.06
CA LYS A 58 21.49 27.50 6.09
C LYS A 58 20.38 28.14 5.24
N GLU A 59 20.40 29.49 5.15
CA GLU A 59 19.39 30.23 4.37
C GLU A 59 19.42 29.88 2.87
N ASP A 60 20.59 29.54 2.34
CA ASP A 60 20.88 29.31 0.92
C ASP A 60 21.03 27.83 0.53
N GLY A 61 21.00 26.90 1.49
CA GLY A 61 21.08 25.46 1.20
C GLY A 61 21.67 24.58 2.29
N PHE A 62 21.82 23.32 1.97
CA PHE A 62 22.44 22.32 2.82
C PHE A 62 23.97 22.35 2.71
N TYR A 63 24.66 22.22 3.85
CA TYR A 63 26.11 22.18 3.95
C TYR A 63 26.61 20.97 4.77
N PRO A 64 27.45 20.10 4.19
CA PRO A 64 27.84 20.11 2.78
C PRO A 64 26.66 19.82 1.83
N LYS A 65 26.69 20.40 0.63
CA LYS A 65 25.67 20.13 -0.42
C LYS A 65 25.76 18.72 -0.98
N GLU A 66 26.96 18.13 -0.98
CA GLU A 66 27.23 16.73 -1.32
C GLU A 66 27.99 16.08 -0.17
N LEU A 67 27.48 14.97 0.37
CA LEU A 67 28.11 14.18 1.41
C LEU A 67 28.33 12.75 0.90
N ARG A 68 29.57 12.22 1.11
CA ARG A 68 29.91 10.84 0.78
C ARG A 68 30.10 10.05 2.06
N ILE A 69 29.38 8.94 2.19
CA ILE A 69 29.34 8.11 3.39
C ILE A 69 29.38 6.62 3.03
N LEU A 70 29.54 5.78 4.03
CA LEU A 70 29.44 4.32 3.92
C LEU A 70 28.05 3.84 4.31
N PRO A 71 27.60 2.67 3.82
CA PRO A 71 26.39 2.03 4.33
C PRO A 71 26.50 1.80 5.86
N GLY A 72 25.43 2.16 6.59
CA GLY A 72 25.39 2.10 8.05
C GLY A 72 25.87 3.38 8.74
N ASP A 73 26.39 4.36 8.01
CA ASP A 73 26.71 5.67 8.57
C ASP A 73 25.44 6.46 8.89
N MET A 74 25.50 7.23 9.96
CA MET A 74 24.42 8.10 10.44
C MET A 74 24.67 9.54 10.00
N VAL A 75 23.63 10.21 9.55
CA VAL A 75 23.68 11.66 9.24
C VAL A 75 22.71 12.40 10.14
N ARG A 76 23.25 13.39 10.84
CA ARG A 76 22.47 14.35 11.63
C ARG A 76 22.23 15.61 10.82
N PHE A 77 20.95 15.98 10.67
CA PHE A 77 20.51 17.21 10.04
C PHE A 77 20.10 18.22 11.11
N TYR A 78 20.52 19.47 10.97
CA TYR A 78 20.12 20.58 11.83
C TYR A 78 20.08 21.89 11.04
N ALA A 79 19.36 22.90 11.54
CA ALA A 79 19.26 24.19 10.90
C ALA A 79 19.81 25.29 11.83
N SER A 80 20.71 26.11 11.32
CA SER A 80 21.28 27.26 12.06
C SER A 80 20.43 28.53 11.92
N ALA A 81 19.54 28.61 10.95
CA ALA A 81 18.77 29.80 10.60
C ALA A 81 17.57 30.12 11.52
N GLY A 82 17.40 29.41 12.64
CA GLY A 82 16.28 29.63 13.57
C GLY A 82 14.90 29.37 12.99
N LYS A 83 14.82 28.61 11.91
CA LYS A 83 13.58 28.19 11.21
C LYS A 83 13.42 26.68 11.28
N SER A 84 12.18 26.21 11.32
CA SER A 84 11.88 24.79 11.13
C SER A 84 12.40 24.32 9.77
N PHE A 85 12.74 23.04 9.67
CA PHE A 85 13.22 22.42 8.45
C PHE A 85 12.72 20.97 8.37
N TRP A 86 12.76 20.40 7.16
CA TRP A 86 12.30 19.04 6.95
C TRP A 86 13.10 18.39 5.81
N PRO A 87 14.23 17.72 6.12
CA PRO A 87 15.03 17.05 5.10
C PRO A 87 14.37 15.76 4.67
N ALA A 88 13.98 15.65 3.41
CA ALA A 88 13.37 14.46 2.87
C ALA A 88 13.93 14.09 1.51
N SER A 89 13.90 12.80 1.17
CA SER A 89 14.40 12.32 -0.12
C SER A 89 13.59 12.90 -1.29
N ASN A 90 14.17 12.98 -2.49
CA ASN A 90 13.40 13.26 -3.69
C ASN A 90 12.54 12.00 -4.03
N THR A 91 11.40 12.10 -4.67
CA THR A 91 10.82 13.25 -5.35
C THR A 91 9.90 14.01 -4.40
N HIS A 92 9.85 15.33 -4.54
CA HIS A 92 8.82 16.12 -3.87
C HIS A 92 7.49 15.95 -4.61
N PRO A 93 6.37 15.70 -3.95
CA PRO A 93 6.12 15.56 -2.51
C PRO A 93 6.19 14.13 -1.97
N SER A 94 6.32 13.12 -2.79
CA SER A 94 6.11 11.72 -2.42
C SER A 94 7.31 11.04 -1.76
N HIS A 95 8.46 11.69 -1.69
CA HIS A 95 9.72 11.20 -1.11
C HIS A 95 10.10 9.76 -1.52
N THR A 96 9.68 9.35 -2.72
CA THR A 96 9.74 7.95 -3.19
C THR A 96 11.14 7.48 -3.58
N LEU A 97 12.12 8.39 -3.66
CA LEU A 97 13.49 7.98 -3.97
C LEU A 97 14.11 7.15 -2.84
N TYR A 98 13.84 7.53 -1.59
CA TYR A 98 14.22 6.82 -0.36
C TYR A 98 13.17 7.10 0.72
N PRO A 99 12.01 6.39 0.73
CA PRO A 99 10.85 6.75 1.55
C PRO A 99 11.10 6.79 3.04
N GLU A 100 12.10 6.05 3.53
CA GLU A 100 12.47 6.07 4.94
C GLU A 100 13.31 7.30 5.32
N PHE A 101 13.93 7.97 4.32
CA PHE A 101 14.65 9.22 4.52
C PHE A 101 13.67 10.39 4.50
N ASP A 102 12.84 10.45 5.54
CA ASP A 102 11.77 11.41 5.75
C ASP A 102 11.37 11.42 7.22
N PRO A 103 11.54 12.54 7.97
CA PRO A 103 11.07 12.67 9.34
C PRO A 103 9.55 12.76 9.47
N ARG A 104 8.83 12.93 8.37
CA ARG A 104 7.36 13.03 8.26
C ARG A 104 6.73 14.15 9.10
N LYS A 105 7.54 15.08 9.54
CA LYS A 105 7.14 16.29 10.26
C LYS A 105 8.26 17.32 10.22
N PRO A 106 7.96 18.63 10.36
CA PRO A 106 8.96 19.64 10.55
C PRO A 106 9.79 19.37 11.80
N ILE A 107 11.07 19.59 11.68
CA ILE A 107 11.99 19.64 12.82
C ILE A 107 12.01 21.08 13.33
N PRO A 108 11.66 21.33 14.61
CA PRO A 108 11.67 22.67 15.19
C PRO A 108 13.06 23.32 15.13
N PRO A 109 13.15 24.67 15.22
CA PRO A 109 14.42 25.35 15.38
C PRO A 109 15.18 24.83 16.61
N GLN A 110 16.50 24.69 16.49
CA GLN A 110 17.42 24.17 17.51
C GLN A 110 17.31 22.66 17.80
N GLU A 111 16.41 21.95 17.13
CA GLU A 111 16.38 20.48 17.14
C GLU A 111 17.17 19.92 15.94
N SER A 112 17.48 18.64 16.03
CA SER A 112 18.12 17.88 14.95
C SER A 112 17.37 16.59 14.67
N TRP A 113 17.57 16.07 13.46
CA TRP A 113 17.05 14.75 13.07
C TRP A 113 18.18 13.89 12.54
N GLU A 114 18.17 12.62 12.91
CA GLU A 114 19.20 11.66 12.55
C GLU A 114 18.60 10.55 11.68
N PHE A 115 19.37 10.17 10.65
CA PHE A 115 18.99 9.07 9.76
C PHE A 115 20.20 8.19 9.44
N VAL A 116 20.03 6.87 9.50
CA VAL A 116 21.05 5.89 9.13
C VAL A 116 20.87 5.50 7.67
N PHE A 117 21.90 5.73 6.86
CA PHE A 117 21.88 5.41 5.43
C PHE A 117 22.40 3.99 5.19
N GLU A 118 21.51 3.03 5.08
CA GLU A 118 21.88 1.63 4.82
C GLU A 118 21.99 1.30 3.33
N ARG A 119 21.27 2.04 2.48
CA ARG A 119 21.19 1.77 1.03
C ARG A 119 22.30 2.50 0.27
N THR A 120 23.10 1.75 -0.49
CA THR A 120 24.06 2.32 -1.45
C THR A 120 23.31 3.06 -2.57
N GLY A 121 23.87 4.18 -3.04
CA GLY A 121 23.26 4.95 -4.12
C GLY A 121 23.55 6.44 -4.02
N LYS A 122 22.92 7.22 -4.92
CA LYS A 122 22.91 8.68 -4.91
C LYS A 122 21.54 9.16 -4.49
N TRP A 123 21.43 9.59 -3.26
CA TRP A 123 20.19 10.02 -2.65
C TRP A 123 20.08 11.54 -2.69
N ARG A 124 19.32 12.04 -3.67
CA ARG A 124 18.98 13.46 -3.72
C ARG A 124 17.90 13.73 -2.68
N TYR A 125 17.99 14.83 -2.00
CA TYR A 125 17.03 15.27 -0.99
C TYR A 125 16.84 16.78 -1.04
N HIS A 126 15.82 17.27 -0.37
CA HIS A 126 15.45 18.67 -0.30
C HIS A 126 14.92 19.00 1.10
N ASP A 127 14.84 20.30 1.39
CA ASP A 127 14.02 20.75 2.50
C ASP A 127 12.57 20.80 2.04
N HIS A 128 11.72 19.92 2.59
CA HIS A 128 10.31 19.82 2.21
C HIS A 128 9.54 21.14 2.36
N LEU A 129 9.91 21.97 3.37
CA LEU A 129 9.31 23.29 3.56
C LEU A 129 9.80 24.33 2.53
N ARG A 130 10.92 24.07 1.87
CA ARG A 130 11.55 24.92 0.85
C ARG A 130 12.21 24.06 -0.22
N PRO A 131 11.40 23.46 -1.14
CA PRO A 131 11.89 22.43 -2.06
C PRO A 131 13.04 22.86 -3.01
N GLY A 132 13.26 24.14 -3.14
CA GLY A 132 14.42 24.68 -3.86
C GLY A 132 15.76 24.46 -3.15
N LEU A 133 15.77 24.20 -1.84
CA LEU A 133 16.98 23.90 -1.07
C LEU A 133 17.25 22.41 -1.13
N THR A 134 18.27 22.01 -1.89
CA THR A 134 18.55 20.60 -2.20
C THR A 134 19.96 20.18 -1.80
N GLY A 135 20.12 18.88 -1.53
CA GLY A 135 21.43 18.25 -1.31
C GLY A 135 21.52 16.86 -1.92
N ILE A 136 22.69 16.24 -1.81
CA ILE A 136 22.94 14.89 -2.30
C ILE A 136 23.75 14.11 -1.26
N ILE A 137 23.30 12.93 -0.89
CA ILE A 137 24.08 11.96 -0.13
C ILE A 137 24.47 10.83 -1.05
N ILE A 138 25.77 10.55 -1.13
CA ILE A 138 26.32 9.45 -1.91
C ILE A 138 26.77 8.38 -0.93
N VAL A 139 26.04 7.31 -0.85
CA VAL A 139 26.39 6.14 -0.05
C VAL A 139 27.17 5.17 -0.96
N SER A 140 28.49 5.11 -0.77
CA SER A 140 29.35 4.30 -1.62
C SER A 140 30.57 3.78 -0.84
N GLY A 141 30.98 2.57 -1.15
CA GLY A 141 32.25 2.01 -0.69
C GLY A 141 32.25 1.47 0.73
N GLY A 142 32.11 0.22 0.84
CA GLY A 142 32.40 -0.68 1.94
C GLY A 142 32.17 -2.06 1.40
N SER A 143 33.26 -2.77 1.13
CA SER A 143 33.32 -4.17 0.72
C SER A 143 32.02 -4.93 0.52
N LYS A 144 31.66 -5.22 -0.74
CA LYS A 144 31.15 -6.51 -1.21
C LYS A 144 30.01 -7.20 -0.44
N ASN A 145 28.96 -6.48 -0.08
CA ASN A 145 27.63 -7.07 -0.12
C ASN A 145 26.79 -6.23 -1.09
N GLU A 146 27.06 -6.36 -2.40
CA GLU A 146 26.02 -6.12 -3.39
C GLU A 146 24.83 -6.95 -2.93
N LEU A 147 23.70 -6.28 -2.69
CA LEU A 147 22.47 -6.95 -2.32
C LEU A 147 22.25 -8.06 -3.35
N ASN A 148 22.39 -9.30 -2.95
CA ASN A 148 22.21 -10.41 -3.86
C ASN A 148 20.71 -10.67 -4.05
N CYS A 149 20.10 -9.90 -4.92
CA CYS A 149 18.69 -10.06 -5.29
C CYS A 149 18.38 -11.42 -5.94
N GLY A 150 19.38 -12.24 -6.20
CA GLY A 150 19.19 -13.64 -6.61
C GLY A 150 18.79 -14.58 -5.46
N ASN A 151 18.89 -14.15 -4.20
CA ASN A 151 18.46 -14.92 -3.03
C ASN A 151 17.60 -14.11 -2.08
N LEU A 152 16.40 -13.76 -2.53
CA LEU A 152 15.43 -12.93 -1.79
C LEU A 152 15.07 -13.51 -0.42
N ARG A 153 15.07 -14.85 -0.27
CA ARG A 153 14.68 -15.51 1.00
C ARG A 153 15.63 -15.23 2.16
N ALA A 154 16.89 -14.89 1.85
CA ALA A 154 17.91 -14.58 2.85
C ALA A 154 17.93 -13.10 3.25
N LEU A 155 17.07 -12.26 2.67
CA LEU A 155 17.05 -10.82 2.87
C LEU A 155 15.99 -10.41 3.91
N GLU A 156 16.31 -9.37 4.66
CA GLU A 156 15.34 -8.67 5.50
C GLU A 156 14.28 -7.94 4.65
N LYS A 157 13.11 -7.65 5.23
CA LYS A 157 11.96 -7.08 4.50
C LYS A 157 12.33 -5.85 3.66
N GLN A 158 13.04 -4.88 4.24
CA GLN A 158 13.45 -3.67 3.53
C GLN A 158 14.40 -3.93 2.36
N GLN A 159 15.31 -4.90 2.53
CA GLN A 159 16.22 -5.33 1.47
C GLN A 159 15.46 -6.00 0.33
N LYS A 160 14.44 -6.81 0.65
CA LYS A 160 13.54 -7.41 -0.35
C LYS A 160 12.80 -6.34 -1.16
N GLU A 161 12.23 -5.33 -0.50
CA GLU A 161 11.52 -4.23 -1.16
C GLU A 161 12.43 -3.48 -2.15
N HIS A 162 13.68 -3.25 -1.78
CA HIS A 162 14.67 -2.67 -2.68
C HIS A 162 14.95 -3.58 -3.87
N CYS A 163 15.16 -4.88 -3.62
CA CYS A 163 15.37 -5.86 -4.68
C CYS A 163 14.17 -5.98 -5.63
N TYR A 164 12.95 -5.93 -5.14
CA TYR A 164 11.77 -5.95 -5.99
C TYR A 164 11.75 -4.74 -6.93
N ASP A 165 12.02 -3.53 -6.41
CA ASP A 165 12.10 -2.32 -7.24
C ASP A 165 13.23 -2.40 -8.29
N GLU A 166 14.36 -2.95 -7.92
CA GLU A 166 15.52 -3.12 -8.80
C GLU A 166 15.26 -4.14 -9.91
N LEU A 167 14.70 -5.31 -9.57
CA LEU A 167 14.32 -6.33 -10.55
C LEU A 167 13.28 -5.83 -11.55
N LEU A 168 12.27 -5.12 -11.07
CA LEU A 168 11.24 -4.50 -11.93
C LEU A 168 11.84 -3.42 -12.84
N THR A 169 12.79 -2.63 -12.31
CA THR A 169 13.49 -1.58 -13.08
C THR A 169 14.38 -2.18 -14.17
N GLN A 170 15.17 -3.20 -13.84
CA GLN A 170 16.03 -3.89 -14.81
C GLN A 170 15.19 -4.54 -15.93
N ALA A 171 14.06 -5.16 -15.57
CA ALA A 171 13.14 -5.73 -16.55
C ALA A 171 12.50 -4.65 -17.43
N LEU A 172 12.19 -3.47 -16.86
CA LEU A 172 11.68 -2.31 -17.60
C LEU A 172 12.71 -1.76 -18.59
N GLU A 173 13.96 -1.66 -18.18
CA GLU A 173 15.04 -1.16 -19.03
C GLU A 173 15.37 -2.10 -20.18
N LYS A 174 15.34 -3.41 -19.91
CA LYS A 174 15.70 -4.46 -20.87
C LYS A 174 14.59 -4.76 -21.86
N ASP A 175 13.38 -4.98 -21.37
CA ASP A 175 12.27 -5.56 -22.13
C ASP A 175 11.04 -4.64 -22.18
N GLY A 176 11.17 -3.37 -21.77
CA GLY A 176 10.09 -2.39 -21.74
C GLY A 176 9.00 -2.69 -20.71
N VAL A 177 7.84 -2.05 -20.86
CA VAL A 177 6.71 -2.18 -19.94
C VAL A 177 6.28 -3.65 -19.78
N ALA A 178 6.16 -4.37 -20.90
CA ALA A 178 5.80 -5.79 -20.87
C ALA A 178 6.79 -6.65 -20.06
N GLY A 179 8.10 -6.34 -20.13
CA GLY A 179 9.14 -7.01 -19.33
C GLY A 179 8.94 -6.80 -17.84
N SER A 180 8.68 -5.56 -17.43
CA SER A 180 8.45 -5.24 -16.02
C SER A 180 7.19 -5.93 -15.47
N PHE A 181 6.10 -6.01 -16.24
CA PHE A 181 4.89 -6.72 -15.81
C PHE A 181 5.05 -8.24 -15.79
N ARG A 182 5.87 -8.83 -16.68
CA ARG A 182 6.25 -10.26 -16.55
C ARG A 182 7.02 -10.52 -15.26
N MET A 183 7.98 -9.65 -14.91
CA MET A 183 8.73 -9.75 -13.65
C MET A 183 7.80 -9.58 -12.44
N LEU A 184 6.88 -8.62 -12.48
CA LEU A 184 5.87 -8.42 -11.43
C LEU A 184 5.05 -9.68 -11.18
N LYS A 185 4.61 -10.35 -12.25
CA LYS A 185 3.87 -11.62 -12.15
C LYS A 185 4.72 -12.73 -11.53
N GLU A 186 6.00 -12.83 -11.90
CA GLU A 186 6.91 -13.80 -11.29
C GLU A 186 7.13 -13.54 -9.81
N LEU A 187 7.31 -12.29 -9.40
CA LEU A 187 7.44 -11.91 -7.99
C LEU A 187 6.17 -12.23 -7.21
N TYR A 188 5.02 -11.92 -7.77
CA TYR A 188 3.73 -12.25 -7.15
C TYR A 188 3.57 -13.74 -6.87
N GLN A 189 4.04 -14.61 -7.78
CA GLN A 189 3.93 -16.05 -7.63
C GLN A 189 4.95 -16.65 -6.66
N LYS A 190 6.13 -16.05 -6.53
CA LYS A 190 7.28 -16.64 -5.81
C LYS A 190 7.49 -16.04 -4.41
N GLU A 191 7.06 -14.78 -4.21
CA GLU A 191 7.39 -13.99 -3.02
C GLU A 191 6.11 -13.56 -2.27
N PRO A 192 5.73 -14.26 -1.17
CA PRO A 192 4.57 -13.88 -0.36
C PRO A 192 4.63 -12.45 0.18
N ASP A 193 5.83 -11.97 0.54
CA ASP A 193 6.04 -10.61 1.05
C ASP A 193 5.77 -9.56 -0.03
N PHE A 194 5.97 -9.90 -1.30
CA PHE A 194 5.64 -9.01 -2.42
C PHE A 194 4.12 -8.84 -2.55
N VAL A 195 3.36 -9.93 -2.38
CA VAL A 195 1.89 -9.90 -2.42
C VAL A 195 1.33 -9.02 -1.31
N THR A 196 1.79 -9.21 -0.09
CA THR A 196 1.33 -8.46 1.10
C THR A 196 1.96 -7.07 1.23
N GLY A 197 2.99 -6.78 0.47
CA GLY A 197 3.73 -5.50 0.49
C GLY A 197 3.23 -4.45 -0.49
N GLY A 198 2.07 -4.68 -1.15
CA GLY A 198 1.46 -3.67 -1.99
C GLY A 198 1.90 -3.69 -3.46
N CYS A 199 1.48 -4.72 -4.20
CA CYS A 199 1.63 -4.81 -5.66
C CYS A 199 1.24 -3.50 -6.38
N HIS A 200 0.21 -2.82 -5.90
CA HIS A 200 -0.25 -1.52 -6.38
C HIS A 200 0.87 -0.46 -6.34
N GLN A 201 1.63 -0.38 -5.24
CA GLN A 201 2.73 0.57 -5.09
C GLN A 201 3.88 0.31 -6.09
N TYR A 202 4.17 -0.95 -6.41
CA TYR A 202 5.19 -1.26 -7.41
C TYR A 202 4.75 -0.89 -8.82
N THR A 203 3.47 -1.06 -9.15
CA THR A 203 2.94 -0.61 -10.45
C THR A 203 2.92 0.91 -10.57
N HIS A 204 2.65 1.66 -9.48
CA HIS A 204 2.87 3.12 -9.43
C HIS A 204 4.30 3.49 -9.77
N LYS A 205 5.29 2.84 -9.15
CA LYS A 205 6.71 3.11 -9.44
C LYS A 205 7.09 2.83 -10.90
N ILE A 206 6.53 1.78 -11.51
CA ILE A 206 6.73 1.51 -12.94
C ILE A 206 6.16 2.66 -13.78
N GLY A 207 4.95 3.12 -13.47
CA GLY A 207 4.30 4.25 -14.14
C GLY A 207 5.10 5.55 -14.03
N ASP A 208 5.57 5.89 -12.83
CA ASP A 208 6.44 7.03 -12.57
C ASP A 208 7.74 6.97 -13.39
N LYS A 209 8.40 5.81 -13.44
CA LYS A 209 9.63 5.62 -14.23
C LYS A 209 9.38 5.76 -15.73
N ILE A 210 8.25 5.27 -16.22
CA ILE A 210 7.86 5.45 -17.63
C ILE A 210 7.62 6.92 -17.95
N TYR A 211 6.87 7.63 -17.11
CA TYR A 211 6.67 9.06 -17.32
C TYR A 211 7.99 9.82 -17.38
N ARG A 212 8.89 9.61 -16.43
CA ARG A 212 10.22 10.27 -16.41
C ARG A 212 11.07 9.96 -17.62
N LYS A 213 11.04 8.71 -18.10
CA LYS A 213 11.80 8.28 -19.29
C LYS A 213 11.29 8.92 -20.57
N TYR A 214 9.97 9.14 -20.63
CA TYR A 214 9.28 9.66 -21.78
C TYR A 214 8.54 10.97 -21.45
N ALA A 215 9.16 11.85 -20.64
CA ALA A 215 8.59 13.08 -20.05
C ALA A 215 7.87 14.05 -21.02
N LYS A 216 7.72 13.68 -22.29
CA LYS A 216 6.94 14.38 -23.30
C LYS A 216 5.59 13.69 -23.60
N LEU A 217 5.27 12.62 -22.86
CA LEU A 217 4.06 11.81 -23.04
C LEU A 217 2.76 12.47 -22.59
N ILE A 218 2.79 13.75 -22.34
CA ILE A 218 1.62 14.53 -21.92
C ILE A 218 0.57 14.59 -23.04
N HIS A 219 0.96 14.35 -24.29
CA HIS A 219 0.02 14.31 -25.42
C HIS A 219 -0.38 12.86 -25.75
N ALA A 220 -1.69 12.63 -25.89
CA ALA A 220 -2.29 11.33 -26.18
C ALA A 220 -1.62 10.55 -27.34
N GLU A 221 -1.10 11.25 -28.33
CA GLU A 221 -0.40 10.63 -29.47
C GLU A 221 0.91 9.94 -29.09
N GLU A 222 1.58 10.37 -28.02
CA GLU A 222 2.84 9.76 -27.58
C GLU A 222 2.63 8.50 -26.76
N PHE A 223 1.47 8.35 -26.11
CA PHE A 223 1.04 7.08 -25.48
C PHE A 223 0.94 5.94 -26.50
N ASN A 224 0.59 6.23 -27.78
CA ASN A 224 0.58 5.23 -28.83
C ASN A 224 1.95 4.62 -29.12
N LYS A 225 3.04 5.32 -28.79
CA LYS A 225 4.41 4.83 -28.96
C LYS A 225 4.84 3.88 -27.85
N LEU A 226 4.10 3.87 -26.73
CA LEU A 226 4.25 2.88 -25.69
C LEU A 226 3.39 1.68 -26.10
N GLU A 227 4.02 0.57 -26.44
CA GLU A 227 3.34 -0.71 -26.56
C GLU A 227 2.91 -1.16 -25.17
N LEU A 228 1.77 -0.61 -24.69
CA LEU A 228 1.24 -0.91 -23.36
C LEU A 228 0.56 -2.28 -23.41
N PRO A 229 1.09 -3.27 -22.67
CA PRO A 229 0.47 -4.58 -22.59
C PRO A 229 -0.83 -4.53 -21.77
N PRO A 230 -1.76 -5.47 -21.99
CA PRO A 230 -3.02 -5.53 -21.21
C PRO A 230 -2.77 -5.63 -19.69
N GLU A 231 -1.63 -6.13 -19.28
CA GLU A 231 -1.20 -6.31 -17.90
C GLU A 231 -1.05 -5.00 -17.12
N THR A 232 -1.00 -3.84 -17.79
CA THR A 232 -0.92 -2.52 -17.14
C THR A 232 -2.08 -2.20 -16.20
N ILE A 233 -3.17 -2.98 -16.27
CA ILE A 233 -4.31 -2.90 -15.35
C ILE A 233 -4.10 -3.66 -14.03
N TYR A 234 -3.09 -4.52 -13.94
CA TYR A 234 -2.86 -5.33 -12.76
C TYR A 234 -2.65 -4.46 -11.53
N CYS A 235 -2.94 -5.05 -10.37
CA CYS A 235 -2.76 -4.36 -9.11
C CYS A 235 -3.53 -3.03 -9.02
N GLY A 236 -4.78 -3.01 -9.46
CA GLY A 236 -5.68 -1.87 -9.27
C GLY A 236 -5.28 -0.64 -10.07
N TYR A 237 -4.76 -0.82 -11.28
CA TYR A 237 -4.38 0.28 -12.19
C TYR A 237 -3.24 1.19 -11.70
N GLY A 238 -2.47 0.79 -10.69
CA GLY A 238 -1.39 1.60 -10.13
C GLY A 238 -0.42 2.17 -11.17
N PHE A 239 -0.21 1.47 -12.29
CA PHE A 239 0.61 1.97 -13.39
C PHE A 239 0.12 3.31 -13.95
N TYR A 240 -1.17 3.43 -14.20
CA TYR A 240 -1.77 4.68 -14.71
C TYR A 240 -1.79 5.76 -13.63
N HIS A 241 -2.00 5.39 -12.38
CA HIS A 241 -1.88 6.30 -11.25
C HIS A 241 -0.50 6.95 -11.22
N GLY A 242 0.58 6.17 -11.27
CA GLY A 242 1.94 6.68 -11.26
C GLY A 242 2.25 7.63 -12.42
N ILE A 243 1.74 7.36 -13.63
CA ILE A 243 1.91 8.24 -14.78
C ILE A 243 1.15 9.56 -14.57
N LEU A 244 -0.13 9.48 -14.21
CA LEU A 244 -0.99 10.66 -14.09
C LEU A 244 -0.58 11.56 -12.92
N GLU A 245 -0.32 11.01 -11.76
CA GLU A 245 0.15 11.77 -10.60
C GLU A 245 1.43 12.54 -10.93
N HIS A 246 2.37 11.91 -11.61
CA HIS A 246 3.61 12.59 -11.98
C HIS A 246 3.38 13.70 -13.01
N SER A 247 2.56 13.43 -14.03
CA SER A 247 2.18 14.41 -15.05
C SER A 247 1.55 15.65 -14.44
N PHE A 248 0.59 15.46 -13.52
CA PHE A 248 -0.12 16.57 -12.87
C PHE A 248 0.74 17.36 -11.88
N ARG A 249 1.71 16.71 -11.22
CA ARG A 249 2.66 17.42 -10.35
C ARG A 249 3.49 18.44 -11.13
N GLU A 250 3.95 18.07 -12.32
CA GLU A 250 4.75 18.98 -13.15
C GLU A 250 3.89 20.07 -13.78
N LYS A 251 2.68 19.69 -14.25
CA LYS A 251 1.77 20.63 -14.90
C LYS A 251 0.32 20.26 -14.59
N PRO A 252 -0.29 20.86 -13.55
CA PRO A 252 -1.67 20.60 -13.18
C PRO A 252 -2.63 21.18 -14.21
N ASP A 253 -2.98 20.37 -15.19
CA ASP A 253 -3.88 20.71 -16.28
C ASP A 253 -5.00 19.67 -16.35
N ILE A 254 -6.16 20.01 -15.78
CA ILE A 254 -7.33 19.12 -15.70
C ILE A 254 -7.84 18.75 -17.08
N GLU A 255 -7.83 19.69 -18.04
CA GLU A 255 -8.31 19.41 -19.40
C GLU A 255 -7.42 18.41 -20.10
N LEU A 256 -6.10 18.54 -19.96
CA LEU A 256 -5.16 17.56 -20.48
C LEU A 256 -5.36 16.17 -19.85
N GLY A 257 -5.65 16.12 -18.54
CA GLY A 257 -5.97 14.86 -17.85
C GLY A 257 -7.25 14.22 -18.42
N LYS A 258 -8.29 15.00 -18.68
CA LYS A 258 -9.53 14.53 -19.32
C LYS A 258 -9.26 13.97 -20.70
N GLU A 259 -8.51 14.70 -21.54
CA GLU A 259 -8.10 14.22 -22.88
C GLU A 259 -7.39 12.88 -22.81
N LEU A 260 -6.52 12.68 -21.82
CA LEU A 260 -5.85 11.42 -21.60
C LEU A 260 -6.81 10.30 -21.17
N CYS A 261 -7.77 10.57 -20.28
CA CYS A 261 -8.77 9.58 -19.88
C CYS A 261 -9.68 9.17 -21.04
N GLU A 262 -10.05 10.11 -21.91
CA GLU A 262 -10.81 9.84 -23.14
C GLU A 262 -10.00 9.01 -24.13
N TYR A 263 -8.72 9.34 -24.28
CA TYR A 263 -7.81 8.58 -25.12
C TYR A 263 -7.64 7.14 -24.65
N LEU A 264 -7.42 6.93 -23.34
CA LEU A 264 -7.28 5.60 -22.74
C LEU A 264 -8.55 4.77 -22.94
N ASP A 265 -9.73 5.36 -22.73
CA ASP A 265 -11.00 4.69 -22.95
C ASP A 265 -11.19 4.27 -24.40
N LYS A 266 -10.91 5.17 -25.34
CA LYS A 266 -11.02 4.92 -26.79
C LYS A 266 -10.08 3.81 -27.26
N THR A 267 -8.87 3.76 -26.74
CA THR A 267 -7.81 2.82 -27.18
C THR A 267 -7.85 1.50 -26.43
N HIS A 268 -8.14 1.51 -25.15
CA HIS A 268 -8.05 0.35 -24.27
C HIS A 268 -9.39 -0.08 -23.64
N GLY A 269 -10.44 0.74 -23.66
CA GLY A 269 -11.71 0.48 -22.97
C GLY A 269 -12.38 -0.84 -23.34
N LYS A 270 -12.15 -1.38 -24.56
CA LYS A 270 -12.67 -2.69 -24.98
C LYS A 270 -12.03 -3.88 -24.24
N VAL A 271 -10.75 -3.74 -23.87
CA VAL A 271 -9.99 -4.80 -23.18
C VAL A 271 -9.83 -4.51 -21.70
N THR A 272 -10.08 -3.28 -21.28
CA THR A 272 -9.92 -2.78 -19.93
C THR A 272 -11.17 -2.00 -19.50
N PRO A 273 -12.24 -2.68 -19.07
CA PRO A 273 -13.59 -2.11 -18.99
C PRO A 273 -13.73 -0.87 -18.12
N ARG A 274 -12.92 -0.72 -17.06
CA ARG A 274 -12.99 0.42 -16.13
C ARG A 274 -11.87 1.45 -16.28
N ILE A 275 -11.09 1.39 -17.37
CA ILE A 275 -9.92 2.25 -17.53
C ILE A 275 -10.26 3.73 -17.45
N ARG A 276 -11.40 4.14 -18.03
CA ARG A 276 -11.89 5.52 -17.97
C ARG A 276 -12.15 5.97 -16.54
N LEU A 277 -12.90 5.20 -15.76
CA LEU A 277 -13.23 5.51 -14.37
C LEU A 277 -11.97 5.54 -13.51
N ASN A 278 -11.09 4.55 -13.65
CA ASN A 278 -9.82 4.54 -12.91
C ASN A 278 -8.89 5.71 -13.30
N CYS A 279 -8.97 6.17 -14.54
CA CYS A 279 -8.26 7.37 -14.96
C CYS A 279 -8.79 8.62 -14.21
N PHE A 280 -10.11 8.79 -14.08
CA PHE A 280 -10.68 9.88 -13.28
C PHE A 280 -10.34 9.75 -11.79
N HIS A 281 -10.27 8.54 -11.25
CA HIS A 281 -9.75 8.29 -9.90
C HIS A 281 -8.30 8.80 -9.77
N SER A 282 -7.44 8.48 -10.73
CA SER A 282 -6.06 8.96 -10.76
C SER A 282 -5.95 10.49 -10.87
N LEU A 283 -6.89 11.15 -11.56
CA LEU A 283 -6.96 12.61 -11.59
C LEU A 283 -7.30 13.18 -10.21
N GLY A 284 -8.14 12.49 -9.44
CA GLY A 284 -8.41 12.81 -8.04
C GLY A 284 -7.15 12.78 -7.19
N HIS A 285 -6.35 11.70 -7.29
CA HIS A 285 -5.03 11.62 -6.65
C HIS A 285 -4.15 12.82 -7.00
N ALA A 286 -4.05 13.11 -8.28
CA ALA A 286 -3.20 14.19 -8.78
C ALA A 286 -3.70 15.59 -8.41
N SER A 287 -4.97 15.75 -8.07
CA SER A 287 -5.57 17.02 -7.67
C SER A 287 -5.24 17.41 -6.22
N ILE A 288 -4.87 16.44 -5.38
CA ILE A 288 -4.38 16.72 -4.03
C ILE A 288 -2.99 17.35 -4.14
N ARG A 289 -2.86 18.49 -3.51
CA ARG A 289 -1.57 19.19 -3.38
C ARG A 289 -1.12 19.19 -1.94
N GLU A 290 0.17 19.08 -1.78
CA GLU A 290 0.76 19.29 -0.47
C GLU A 290 0.43 20.69 0.03
N PRO A 291 0.12 20.81 1.31
CA PRO A 291 -0.16 22.10 1.89
C PRO A 291 1.12 22.96 1.84
N GLU A 292 1.11 24.01 1.03
CA GLU A 292 2.22 24.94 0.82
C GLU A 292 2.61 25.72 2.10
N ASN A 293 1.75 25.70 3.11
CA ASN A 293 2.00 26.36 4.38
C ASN A 293 1.49 25.55 5.57
N GLU A 294 2.13 25.72 6.70
CA GLU A 294 1.83 25.03 7.94
C GLU A 294 0.41 25.31 8.50
N LYS A 295 -0.31 26.32 7.97
CA LYS A 295 -1.65 26.68 8.43
C LYS A 295 -2.74 25.64 8.07
N ALA A 296 -2.46 24.81 7.07
CA ALA A 296 -3.34 23.71 6.69
C ALA A 296 -2.95 22.37 7.37
N TRP A 297 -1.81 22.31 8.04
CA TRP A 297 -1.31 21.10 8.66
C TRP A 297 -2.21 20.66 9.81
N GLY A 298 -2.43 19.37 9.92
CA GLY A 298 -3.33 18.77 10.90
C GLY A 298 -4.83 18.96 10.59
N ASP A 299 -5.16 19.62 9.48
CA ASP A 299 -6.53 19.88 9.09
C ASP A 299 -6.84 19.20 7.73
N PRO A 300 -7.36 17.99 7.72
CA PRO A 300 -7.60 17.23 6.49
C PRO A 300 -8.66 17.89 5.60
N GLN A 301 -9.62 18.66 6.19
CA GLN A 301 -10.63 19.40 5.44
C GLN A 301 -10.00 20.48 4.57
N LYS A 302 -9.05 21.24 5.13
CA LYS A 302 -8.37 22.29 4.36
C LYS A 302 -7.49 21.74 3.25
N ILE A 303 -6.91 20.55 3.48
CA ILE A 303 -6.03 19.91 2.50
C ILE A 303 -6.84 19.35 1.33
N VAL A 304 -7.96 18.68 1.60
CA VAL A 304 -8.75 18.02 0.55
C VAL A 304 -9.66 18.96 -0.24
N ALA A 305 -10.11 20.06 0.36
CA ALA A 305 -11.14 20.94 -0.23
C ALA A 305 -10.78 21.43 -1.65
N PRO A 306 -9.56 21.91 -1.96
CA PRO A 306 -9.23 22.37 -3.32
C PRO A 306 -9.33 21.26 -4.36
N ALA A 307 -8.99 20.01 -4.00
CA ALA A 307 -9.11 18.89 -4.89
C ALA A 307 -10.55 18.49 -5.16
N LEU A 308 -11.41 18.54 -4.15
CA LEU A 308 -12.86 18.30 -4.32
C LEU A 308 -13.50 19.35 -5.24
N GLU A 309 -13.14 20.64 -5.09
CA GLU A 309 -13.59 21.71 -6.00
C GLU A 309 -13.11 21.51 -7.44
N ALA A 310 -11.91 20.96 -7.63
CA ALA A 310 -11.39 20.61 -8.96
C ALA A 310 -12.17 19.44 -9.55
N CYS A 311 -12.44 18.40 -8.77
CA CYS A 311 -13.23 17.24 -9.18
C CYS A 311 -14.65 17.60 -9.60
N GLU A 312 -15.31 18.58 -8.94
CA GLU A 312 -16.64 19.03 -9.32
C GLU A 312 -16.73 19.59 -10.76
N LYS A 313 -15.61 20.05 -11.28
CA LYS A 313 -15.50 20.66 -12.62
C LYS A 313 -14.95 19.70 -13.68
N ILE A 314 -14.59 18.48 -13.28
CA ILE A 314 -13.83 17.59 -14.15
C ILE A 314 -14.72 16.93 -15.21
N SER A 315 -15.98 16.70 -14.93
CA SER A 315 -16.93 16.04 -15.85
C SER A 315 -18.38 16.37 -15.49
N GLU A 316 -19.28 16.23 -16.48
CA GLU A 316 -20.73 16.24 -16.27
C GLU A 316 -21.26 14.86 -15.85
N ASN A 317 -20.47 13.81 -16.01
CA ASN A 317 -20.80 12.45 -15.62
C ASN A 317 -20.53 12.24 -14.13
N LEU A 318 -21.59 12.06 -13.35
CA LEU A 318 -21.50 11.88 -11.90
C LEU A 318 -20.64 10.71 -11.45
N ASN A 319 -20.53 9.65 -12.24
CA ASN A 319 -19.65 8.53 -11.90
C ASN A 319 -18.17 8.93 -12.01
N GLU A 320 -17.80 9.73 -13.02
CA GLU A 320 -16.44 10.24 -13.20
C GLU A 320 -16.06 11.21 -12.09
N VAL A 321 -17.01 12.09 -11.72
CA VAL A 321 -16.84 13.02 -10.59
C VAL A 321 -16.67 12.28 -9.28
N ARG A 322 -17.46 11.22 -9.04
CA ARG A 322 -17.34 10.38 -7.84
C ARG A 322 -16.00 9.67 -7.77
N GLU A 323 -15.53 9.10 -8.88
CA GLU A 323 -14.20 8.47 -8.93
C GLU A 323 -13.09 9.49 -8.63
N CYS A 324 -13.20 10.72 -9.13
CA CYS A 324 -12.26 11.79 -8.79
C CYS A 324 -12.30 12.13 -7.28
N PHE A 325 -13.49 12.23 -6.66
CA PHE A 325 -13.59 12.40 -5.20
C PHE A 325 -12.92 11.25 -4.45
N GLN A 326 -13.17 10.00 -4.86
CA GLN A 326 -12.53 8.83 -4.26
C GLN A 326 -11.01 8.94 -4.37
N GLY A 327 -10.48 9.29 -5.54
CA GLY A 327 -9.04 9.50 -5.70
C GLY A 327 -8.46 10.57 -4.76
N ALA A 328 -9.15 11.70 -4.59
CA ALA A 328 -8.73 12.73 -3.65
C ALA A 328 -8.78 12.23 -2.20
N PHE A 329 -9.85 11.52 -1.80
CA PHE A 329 -9.96 10.95 -0.46
C PHE A 329 -8.98 9.79 -0.23
N ASN A 330 -8.59 9.05 -1.26
CA ASN A 330 -7.59 8.00 -1.16
C ASN A 330 -6.25 8.55 -0.68
N VAL A 331 -5.78 9.64 -1.29
CA VAL A 331 -4.52 10.28 -0.91
C VAL A 331 -4.59 10.83 0.51
N ILE A 332 -5.65 11.56 0.87
CA ILE A 332 -5.76 12.14 2.21
C ILE A 332 -5.91 11.08 3.28
N ALA A 333 -6.61 9.95 3.00
CA ALA A 333 -6.70 8.81 3.88
C ALA A 333 -5.30 8.21 4.14
N ASP A 334 -4.53 7.97 3.09
CA ASP A 334 -3.16 7.46 3.21
C ASP A 334 -2.28 8.40 4.06
N TRP A 335 -2.36 9.72 3.85
CA TRP A 335 -1.63 10.70 4.67
C TRP A 335 -2.06 10.72 6.14
N ILE A 336 -3.35 10.59 6.42
CA ILE A 336 -3.87 10.47 7.79
C ILE A 336 -3.25 9.23 8.47
N TRP A 337 -3.28 8.09 7.80
CA TRP A 337 -2.80 6.83 8.38
C TRP A 337 -1.28 6.75 8.50
N ARG A 338 -0.54 7.46 7.66
CA ARG A 338 0.93 7.58 7.76
C ARG A 338 1.39 8.68 8.70
N GLY A 339 0.51 9.55 9.15
CA GLY A 339 0.86 10.68 10.01
C GLY A 339 1.57 11.80 9.28
N GLU A 340 1.30 11.97 7.97
CA GLU A 340 1.90 13.00 7.14
C GLU A 340 1.23 14.37 7.36
N TYR A 341 1.94 15.46 7.17
CA TYR A 341 1.44 16.85 7.32
C TYR A 341 0.74 17.14 8.67
N GLY A 342 1.21 16.50 9.75
CA GLY A 342 0.57 16.65 11.07
C GLY A 342 -0.78 15.96 11.21
N LEU A 343 -1.22 15.22 10.20
CA LEU A 343 -2.42 14.41 10.24
C LEU A 343 -2.19 13.15 11.08
N SER A 344 -3.24 12.64 11.68
CA SER A 344 -3.20 11.34 12.38
C SER A 344 -4.62 10.77 12.47
N PRO A 345 -4.78 9.44 12.43
CA PRO A 345 -6.09 8.84 12.59
C PRO A 345 -6.57 9.02 14.05
N ASP A 346 -7.80 9.48 14.23
CA ASP A 346 -8.45 9.36 15.53
C ASP A 346 -8.82 7.88 15.74
N ARG A 347 -8.11 7.22 16.68
CA ARG A 347 -8.33 5.80 16.95
C ARG A 347 -9.69 5.51 17.58
N LYS A 348 -10.35 6.51 18.19
CA LYS A 348 -11.67 6.36 18.79
C LYS A 348 -12.78 6.61 17.77
N ASP A 349 -12.51 7.49 16.82
CA ASP A 349 -13.43 7.90 15.79
C ASP A 349 -12.74 8.02 14.42
N PRO A 350 -12.26 6.88 13.83
CA PRO A 350 -11.48 6.92 12.60
C PRO A 350 -12.25 7.42 11.38
N LEU A 351 -13.58 7.48 11.45
CA LEU A 351 -14.46 7.93 10.39
C LEU A 351 -15.06 9.33 10.66
N GLY A 352 -14.65 10.02 11.73
CA GLY A 352 -15.13 11.36 12.09
C GLY A 352 -14.95 12.38 10.99
N PHE A 353 -13.79 12.36 10.33
CA PHE A 353 -13.49 13.20 9.18
C PHE A 353 -14.54 13.08 8.06
N CYS A 354 -15.06 11.88 7.80
CA CYS A 354 -16.07 11.64 6.77
C CYS A 354 -17.44 12.14 7.19
N ARG A 355 -17.80 12.08 8.47
CA ARG A 355 -19.05 12.64 8.99
C ARG A 355 -19.13 14.18 8.88
N GLU A 356 -17.98 14.83 8.90
CA GLU A 356 -17.88 16.28 8.77
C GLU A 356 -18.05 16.79 7.33
N GLN A 357 -18.09 15.89 6.33
CA GLN A 357 -18.29 16.27 4.94
C GLN A 357 -19.71 16.81 4.73
N LYS A 358 -19.81 18.01 4.14
CA LYS A 358 -21.10 18.73 3.97
C LYS A 358 -21.98 18.14 2.88
N ARG A 359 -21.38 17.51 1.87
CA ARG A 359 -22.09 16.91 0.73
C ARG A 359 -22.08 15.39 0.89
N GLU A 360 -23.21 14.77 0.58
CA GLU A 360 -23.37 13.32 0.69
C GLU A 360 -22.36 12.56 -0.18
N GLU A 361 -22.13 13.02 -1.42
CA GLU A 361 -21.18 12.39 -2.34
C GLU A 361 -19.74 12.43 -1.82
N HIS A 362 -19.37 13.54 -1.14
CA HIS A 362 -18.07 13.65 -0.48
C HIS A 362 -17.98 12.69 0.71
N ALA A 363 -19.03 12.65 1.53
CA ALA A 363 -19.08 11.74 2.68
C ALA A 363 -18.96 10.27 2.25
N LEU A 364 -19.72 9.86 1.24
CA LEU A 364 -19.68 8.50 0.71
C LEU A 364 -18.29 8.13 0.15
N SER A 365 -17.69 9.04 -0.63
CA SER A 365 -16.34 8.82 -1.17
C SER A 365 -15.27 8.75 -0.07
N CYS A 366 -15.40 9.62 0.96
CA CYS A 366 -14.54 9.60 2.13
C CYS A 366 -14.67 8.27 2.91
N TYR A 367 -15.89 7.83 3.21
CA TYR A 367 -16.13 6.56 3.90
C TYR A 367 -15.52 5.39 3.15
N TYR A 368 -15.65 5.37 1.84
CA TYR A 368 -15.08 4.33 1.00
C TYR A 368 -13.56 4.24 1.19
N GLU A 369 -12.85 5.35 1.06
CA GLU A 369 -11.38 5.35 1.12
C GLU A 369 -10.85 5.17 2.55
N MET A 370 -11.45 5.80 3.55
CA MET A 370 -11.03 5.63 4.95
C MET A 370 -11.25 4.20 5.45
N ALA A 371 -12.30 3.52 4.98
CA ALA A 371 -12.61 2.15 5.39
C ALA A 371 -11.52 1.14 5.01
N MET A 372 -10.79 1.36 3.93
CA MET A 372 -9.69 0.48 3.50
C MET A 372 -8.61 0.31 4.57
N HIS A 373 -8.42 1.31 5.43
CA HIS A 373 -7.38 1.33 6.45
C HIS A 373 -7.82 0.84 7.83
N LEU A 374 -9.12 0.62 8.06
CA LEU A 374 -9.65 0.25 9.38
C LEU A 374 -9.03 -1.05 9.94
N HIS A 375 -8.65 -1.97 9.07
CA HIS A 375 -7.96 -3.21 9.47
C HIS A 375 -6.63 -2.93 10.22
N ALA A 376 -6.01 -1.76 10.02
CA ALA A 376 -4.81 -1.38 10.77
C ALA A 376 -5.06 -1.14 12.27
N LEU A 377 -6.32 -0.87 12.66
CA LEU A 377 -6.70 -0.68 14.07
C LEU A 377 -7.04 -1.99 14.78
N VAL A 378 -7.68 -2.91 14.08
CA VAL A 378 -8.30 -4.09 14.69
C VAL A 378 -7.81 -5.42 14.09
N GLY A 379 -6.90 -5.37 13.11
CA GLY A 379 -6.43 -6.58 12.41
C GLY A 379 -7.54 -7.22 11.57
N ASP A 380 -7.62 -8.55 11.64
CA ASP A 380 -8.60 -9.35 10.87
C ASP A 380 -9.92 -9.58 11.61
N ASP A 381 -10.19 -8.79 12.66
CA ASP A 381 -11.38 -8.93 13.50
C ASP A 381 -12.59 -8.27 12.83
N ILE A 382 -13.36 -9.06 12.10
CA ILE A 382 -14.57 -8.62 11.37
C ILE A 382 -15.63 -8.03 12.34
N GLU A 383 -15.77 -8.58 13.55
CA GLU A 383 -16.76 -8.11 14.52
C GLU A 383 -16.41 -6.68 14.96
N LYS A 384 -15.13 -6.39 15.23
CA LYS A 384 -14.69 -5.02 15.54
C LYS A 384 -14.74 -4.08 14.33
N LEU A 385 -14.53 -4.58 13.11
CA LEU A 385 -14.72 -3.77 11.90
C LEU A 385 -16.17 -3.38 11.73
N SER A 386 -17.12 -4.29 12.02
CA SER A 386 -18.55 -4.00 11.90
C SER A 386 -19.00 -2.90 12.88
N GLU A 387 -18.41 -2.79 14.08
CA GLU A 387 -18.72 -1.72 15.05
C GLU A 387 -18.53 -0.32 14.44
N PHE A 388 -17.51 -0.12 13.58
CA PHE A 388 -17.34 1.14 12.86
C PHE A 388 -18.48 1.40 11.86
N ALA A 389 -18.88 0.39 11.09
CA ALA A 389 -19.97 0.50 10.13
C ALA A 389 -21.32 0.69 10.83
N GLU A 390 -21.56 -0.01 11.94
CA GLU A 390 -22.77 0.10 12.77
C GLU A 390 -22.97 1.51 13.34
N SER A 391 -21.88 2.24 13.60
CA SER A 391 -21.90 3.61 14.09
C SER A 391 -22.41 4.65 13.07
N ILE A 392 -22.60 4.25 11.80
CA ILE A 392 -23.01 5.13 10.70
C ILE A 392 -24.53 5.05 10.52
N GLU A 393 -25.22 6.19 10.62
CA GLU A 393 -26.66 6.26 10.46
C GLU A 393 -27.11 6.03 9.01
N ASN A 394 -26.35 6.57 8.04
CA ASN A 394 -26.65 6.35 6.62
C ASN A 394 -26.36 4.90 6.24
N GLN A 395 -27.42 4.16 5.88
CA GLN A 395 -27.31 2.72 5.60
C GLN A 395 -26.43 2.40 4.40
N GLU A 396 -26.44 3.23 3.35
CA GLU A 396 -25.59 3.04 2.18
C GLU A 396 -24.11 3.22 2.56
N ALA A 397 -23.79 4.26 3.31
CA ALA A 397 -22.43 4.48 3.81
C ALA A 397 -21.97 3.37 4.76
N ALA A 398 -22.84 2.91 5.66
CA ALA A 398 -22.54 1.79 6.56
C ALA A 398 -22.22 0.50 5.79
N GLY A 399 -23.01 0.17 4.77
CA GLY A 399 -22.77 -0.97 3.89
C GLY A 399 -21.45 -0.84 3.14
N TRP A 400 -21.13 0.33 2.60
CA TRP A 400 -19.85 0.57 1.92
C TRP A 400 -18.65 0.43 2.85
N VAL A 401 -18.75 0.98 4.07
CA VAL A 401 -17.69 0.83 5.07
C VAL A 401 -17.47 -0.64 5.41
N MET A 402 -18.54 -1.39 5.66
CA MET A 402 -18.42 -2.83 5.95
C MET A 402 -17.78 -3.59 4.78
N HIS A 403 -18.25 -3.32 3.57
CA HIS A 403 -17.75 -3.95 2.35
C HIS A 403 -16.26 -3.70 2.14
N VAL A 404 -15.85 -2.44 2.17
CA VAL A 404 -14.47 -2.05 1.89
C VAL A 404 -13.53 -2.47 3.02
N ALA A 405 -13.95 -2.34 4.29
CA ALA A 405 -13.15 -2.79 5.43
C ALA A 405 -12.93 -4.31 5.40
N ALA A 406 -13.96 -5.09 5.06
CA ALA A 406 -13.86 -6.53 4.89
C ALA A 406 -12.94 -6.91 3.71
N ALA A 407 -13.00 -6.17 2.60
CA ALA A 407 -12.08 -6.36 1.47
C ALA A 407 -10.63 -6.02 1.84
N GLY A 408 -10.40 -4.97 2.63
CA GLY A 408 -9.08 -4.55 3.08
C GLY A 408 -8.33 -5.59 3.91
N ILE A 409 -9.03 -6.44 4.66
CA ILE A 409 -8.41 -7.57 5.38
C ILE A 409 -7.66 -8.48 4.41
N LEU A 410 -8.20 -8.66 3.20
CA LEU A 410 -7.65 -9.60 2.22
C LEU A 410 -6.32 -9.11 1.62
N GLU A 411 -5.92 -7.87 1.81
CA GLU A 411 -4.55 -7.44 1.47
C GLU A 411 -3.50 -8.35 2.13
N ARG A 412 -3.77 -8.82 3.36
CA ARG A 412 -2.89 -9.72 4.10
C ARG A 412 -3.35 -11.17 4.05
N ALA A 413 -4.64 -11.40 4.24
CA ALA A 413 -5.21 -12.73 4.38
C ALA A 413 -5.34 -13.48 3.05
N VAL A 414 -5.18 -12.83 1.90
CA VAL A 414 -5.28 -13.48 0.58
C VAL A 414 -4.29 -14.63 0.39
N VAL A 415 -3.16 -14.64 1.11
CA VAL A 415 -2.16 -15.72 1.06
C VAL A 415 -2.61 -16.99 1.79
N GLU A 416 -3.64 -16.91 2.61
CA GLU A 416 -4.18 -18.08 3.32
C GLU A 416 -4.72 -19.14 2.32
N LYS A 417 -4.68 -20.39 2.74
CA LYS A 417 -5.20 -21.51 1.92
C LYS A 417 -6.71 -21.68 2.03
N ASP A 418 -7.28 -21.31 3.17
CA ASP A 418 -8.70 -21.43 3.46
C ASP A 418 -9.25 -20.14 4.08
N HIS A 419 -10.26 -19.58 3.45
CA HIS A 419 -10.91 -18.33 3.87
C HIS A 419 -12.26 -18.57 4.55
N SER A 420 -12.62 -19.84 4.84
CA SER A 420 -13.93 -20.19 5.42
C SER A 420 -14.21 -19.53 6.77
N ARG A 421 -13.17 -19.16 7.53
CA ARG A 421 -13.30 -18.42 8.78
C ARG A 421 -14.09 -17.10 8.64
N PHE A 422 -13.97 -16.45 7.50
CA PHE A 422 -14.66 -15.19 7.22
C PHE A 422 -16.18 -15.38 7.03
N ILE A 423 -16.64 -16.55 6.56
CA ILE A 423 -18.07 -16.85 6.48
C ILE A 423 -18.71 -16.80 7.88
N PHE A 424 -18.03 -17.44 8.85
CA PHE A 424 -18.52 -17.47 10.22
C PHE A 424 -18.42 -16.11 10.89
N ALA A 425 -17.37 -15.33 10.59
CA ALA A 425 -17.22 -13.97 11.11
C ALA A 425 -18.30 -13.04 10.57
N CYS A 426 -18.59 -13.06 9.26
CA CYS A 426 -19.66 -12.26 8.68
C CYS A 426 -21.05 -12.61 9.26
N ARG A 427 -21.31 -13.86 9.66
CA ARG A 427 -22.60 -14.25 10.30
C ARG A 427 -22.82 -13.63 11.68
N LYS A 428 -21.80 -12.98 12.25
CA LYS A 428 -21.90 -12.37 13.58
C LYS A 428 -22.12 -10.86 13.52
N VAL A 429 -21.93 -10.24 12.35
CA VAL A 429 -22.23 -8.82 12.17
C VAL A 429 -23.73 -8.57 12.13
N GLU A 430 -24.18 -7.33 12.31
CA GLU A 430 -25.59 -6.96 12.18
C GLU A 430 -26.20 -7.45 10.85
N GLU A 431 -27.47 -7.88 10.90
CA GLU A 431 -28.18 -8.45 9.74
C GLU A 431 -28.11 -7.51 8.52
N ARG A 432 -28.22 -6.18 8.73
CA ARG A 432 -28.17 -5.18 7.65
C ARG A 432 -26.81 -5.06 6.95
N LEU A 433 -25.72 -5.48 7.59
CA LEU A 433 -24.33 -5.41 7.08
C LEU A 433 -23.80 -6.76 6.62
N TYR A 434 -24.54 -7.84 6.88
CA TYR A 434 -24.12 -9.19 6.60
C TYR A 434 -23.78 -9.45 5.12
N GLN A 435 -24.63 -8.96 4.23
CA GLN A 435 -24.40 -9.10 2.79
C GLN A 435 -23.16 -8.34 2.36
N ASP A 436 -22.97 -7.11 2.83
CA ASP A 436 -21.83 -6.27 2.52
C ASP A 436 -20.52 -6.90 3.00
N CYS A 437 -20.53 -7.53 4.18
CA CYS A 437 -19.40 -8.30 4.68
C CYS A 437 -18.99 -9.42 3.72
N LEU A 438 -19.93 -10.29 3.32
CA LEU A 438 -19.65 -11.41 2.39
C LEU A 438 -19.20 -10.90 1.01
N GLU A 439 -19.83 -9.85 0.51
CA GLU A 439 -19.46 -9.21 -0.75
C GLU A 439 -18.05 -8.61 -0.65
N GLY A 440 -17.70 -7.95 0.47
CA GLY A 440 -16.37 -7.42 0.73
C GLY A 440 -15.30 -8.52 0.73
N ILE A 441 -15.51 -9.62 1.44
CA ILE A 441 -14.56 -10.76 1.44
C ILE A 441 -14.39 -11.32 0.02
N SER A 442 -15.49 -11.58 -0.70
CA SER A 442 -15.39 -12.13 -2.05
C SER A 442 -14.76 -11.18 -3.06
N GLY A 443 -15.06 -9.87 -2.94
CA GLY A 443 -14.44 -8.80 -3.74
C GLY A 443 -12.96 -8.62 -3.43
N GLY A 444 -12.59 -8.65 -2.16
CA GLY A 444 -11.19 -8.58 -1.71
C GLY A 444 -10.35 -9.75 -2.22
N LEU A 445 -10.90 -10.97 -2.25
CA LEU A 445 -10.23 -12.13 -2.85
C LEU A 445 -9.98 -11.98 -4.35
N VAL A 446 -10.81 -11.20 -5.05
CA VAL A 446 -10.57 -10.82 -6.45
C VAL A 446 -9.55 -9.69 -6.50
N ALA A 447 -9.73 -8.63 -5.74
CA ALA A 447 -8.88 -7.44 -5.79
C ALA A 447 -7.40 -7.72 -5.46
N HIS A 448 -7.15 -8.62 -4.51
CA HIS A 448 -5.81 -9.04 -4.06
C HIS A 448 -5.40 -10.40 -4.62
N GLY A 449 -6.13 -10.95 -5.58
CA GLY A 449 -5.84 -12.22 -6.22
C GLY A 449 -4.58 -12.17 -7.10
N GLU A 450 -4.06 -13.34 -7.47
CA GLU A 450 -2.93 -13.45 -8.39
C GLU A 450 -3.30 -12.84 -9.75
N PRO A 451 -2.46 -11.96 -10.33
CA PRO A 451 -2.68 -11.39 -11.66
C PRO A 451 -3.03 -12.45 -12.71
N GLU A 452 -4.10 -12.23 -13.48
CA GLU A 452 -4.75 -13.14 -14.43
C GLU A 452 -5.49 -14.34 -13.81
N GLN A 453 -5.38 -14.58 -12.51
CA GLN A 453 -6.03 -15.65 -11.78
C GLN A 453 -6.79 -15.15 -10.54
N GLU A 454 -7.13 -13.86 -10.50
CA GLU A 454 -7.81 -13.20 -9.38
C GLU A 454 -9.11 -13.93 -8.99
N TYR A 455 -9.76 -14.58 -9.97
CA TYR A 455 -10.98 -15.34 -9.77
C TYR A 455 -10.80 -16.63 -8.95
N VAL A 456 -9.58 -17.20 -8.89
CA VAL A 456 -9.38 -18.59 -8.39
C VAL A 456 -9.78 -18.69 -6.92
N LYS A 457 -9.26 -17.80 -6.07
CA LYS A 457 -9.54 -17.82 -4.62
C LYS A 457 -10.99 -17.44 -4.33
N ALA A 458 -11.51 -16.43 -5.02
CA ALA A 458 -12.91 -16.01 -4.88
C ALA A 458 -13.89 -17.13 -5.26
N LEU A 459 -13.68 -17.81 -6.38
CA LEU A 459 -14.53 -18.95 -6.78
C LEU A 459 -14.41 -20.14 -5.81
N ASN A 460 -13.21 -20.40 -5.25
CA ASN A 460 -13.03 -21.43 -4.24
C ASN A 460 -13.75 -21.07 -2.94
N PHE A 461 -13.70 -19.81 -2.52
CA PHE A 461 -14.47 -19.33 -1.39
C PHE A 461 -15.98 -19.50 -1.61
N CYS A 462 -16.52 -19.10 -2.77
CA CYS A 462 -17.93 -19.29 -3.10
C CYS A 462 -18.38 -20.77 -3.16
N ARG A 463 -17.45 -21.71 -3.43
CA ARG A 463 -17.74 -23.17 -3.42
C ARG A 463 -17.77 -23.76 -2.03
N SER A 464 -17.35 -23.02 -1.00
CA SER A 464 -17.23 -23.55 0.35
C SER A 464 -18.48 -24.33 0.77
N ALA A 465 -18.28 -25.53 1.34
CA ALA A 465 -19.33 -26.33 1.91
C ALA A 465 -19.98 -25.69 3.15
N GLN A 466 -19.30 -24.71 3.74
CA GLN A 466 -19.78 -23.96 4.90
C GLN A 466 -20.84 -22.91 4.52
N MET A 467 -20.96 -22.56 3.24
CA MET A 467 -21.94 -21.59 2.75
C MET A 467 -23.33 -22.24 2.52
N THR A 468 -24.34 -21.54 2.97
CA THR A 468 -25.74 -21.82 2.57
C THR A 468 -25.95 -21.49 1.09
N LYS A 469 -27.11 -21.89 0.55
CA LYS A 469 -27.46 -21.56 -0.84
C LYS A 469 -27.52 -20.02 -1.07
N ALA A 470 -28.11 -19.27 -0.12
CA ALA A 470 -28.22 -17.82 -0.22
C ALA A 470 -26.85 -17.14 -0.20
N GLU A 471 -25.96 -17.57 0.68
CA GLU A 471 -24.59 -17.06 0.76
C GLU A 471 -23.80 -17.30 -0.53
N LYS A 472 -23.95 -18.48 -1.13
CA LYS A 472 -23.37 -18.79 -2.45
C LYS A 472 -23.91 -17.87 -3.54
N GLU A 473 -25.20 -17.57 -3.53
CA GLU A 473 -25.81 -16.63 -4.50
C GLU A 473 -25.21 -15.21 -4.36
N ILE A 474 -25.08 -14.71 -3.13
CA ILE A 474 -24.42 -13.43 -2.83
C ILE A 474 -22.97 -13.46 -3.34
N CYS A 475 -22.19 -14.45 -2.92
CA CYS A 475 -20.79 -14.59 -3.25
C CYS A 475 -20.54 -14.65 -4.76
N TYR A 476 -21.21 -15.55 -5.49
CA TYR A 476 -21.04 -15.67 -6.94
C TYR A 476 -21.48 -14.42 -7.69
N ARG A 477 -22.62 -13.82 -7.32
CA ARG A 477 -23.11 -12.59 -7.93
C ARG A 477 -22.06 -11.47 -7.80
N HIS A 478 -21.58 -11.22 -6.58
CA HIS A 478 -20.62 -10.17 -6.32
C HIS A 478 -19.27 -10.46 -7.00
N THR A 479 -18.73 -11.67 -6.87
CA THR A 479 -17.49 -12.08 -7.53
C THR A 479 -17.53 -11.83 -9.04
N PHE A 480 -18.62 -12.20 -9.73
CA PHE A 480 -18.73 -11.95 -11.18
C PHE A 480 -18.93 -10.49 -11.51
N ASN A 481 -19.64 -9.71 -10.69
CA ASN A 481 -19.75 -8.26 -10.90
C ASN A 481 -18.39 -7.57 -10.76
N THR A 482 -17.57 -7.95 -9.79
CA THR A 482 -16.20 -7.44 -9.63
C THR A 482 -15.34 -7.81 -10.84
N MET A 483 -15.41 -9.07 -11.30
CA MET A 483 -14.65 -9.54 -12.48
C MET A 483 -15.05 -8.83 -13.79
N LYS A 484 -16.32 -8.41 -13.94
CA LYS A 484 -16.77 -7.61 -15.11
C LYS A 484 -16.03 -6.28 -15.21
N GLY A 485 -15.57 -5.74 -14.08
CA GLY A 485 -14.75 -4.53 -14.06
C GLY A 485 -13.26 -4.76 -14.41
N ILE A 486 -12.80 -6.01 -14.36
CA ILE A 486 -11.38 -6.36 -14.53
C ILE A 486 -11.13 -7.05 -15.86
N TYR A 487 -11.97 -8.03 -16.23
CA TYR A 487 -11.72 -8.87 -17.40
C TYR A 487 -12.51 -8.45 -18.63
N PRO A 488 -11.90 -8.56 -19.83
CA PRO A 488 -12.64 -8.47 -21.07
C PRO A 488 -13.65 -9.63 -21.16
N GLN A 489 -14.72 -9.41 -21.94
CA GLN A 489 -15.86 -10.31 -22.02
C GLN A 489 -15.48 -11.76 -22.41
N GLN A 490 -14.44 -11.92 -23.24
CA GLN A 490 -13.94 -13.24 -23.63
C GLN A 490 -13.39 -14.01 -22.43
N LYS A 491 -12.54 -13.40 -21.63
CA LYS A 491 -11.95 -13.99 -20.42
C LYS A 491 -13.03 -14.29 -19.38
N LEU A 492 -13.99 -13.38 -19.21
CA LEU A 492 -15.11 -13.59 -18.30
C LEU A 492 -15.94 -14.83 -18.65
N LYS A 493 -16.18 -15.09 -19.97
CA LYS A 493 -16.87 -16.31 -20.42
C LYS A 493 -16.11 -17.58 -20.05
N GLU A 494 -14.78 -17.56 -20.18
CA GLU A 494 -13.93 -18.71 -19.80
C GLU A 494 -13.99 -18.96 -18.30
N VAL A 495 -13.85 -17.92 -17.49
CA VAL A 495 -13.93 -17.99 -16.03
C VAL A 495 -15.30 -18.46 -15.56
N CYS A 496 -16.36 -18.04 -16.25
CA CYS A 496 -17.72 -18.47 -15.96
C CYS A 496 -17.91 -20.00 -16.01
N LEU A 497 -17.21 -20.68 -16.92
CA LEU A 497 -17.28 -22.14 -17.03
C LEU A 497 -16.71 -22.85 -15.80
N LEU A 498 -15.87 -22.18 -15.02
CA LEU A 498 -15.30 -22.71 -13.78
C LEU A 498 -16.26 -22.64 -12.60
N ALA A 499 -17.30 -21.82 -12.65
CA ALA A 499 -18.29 -21.74 -11.59
C ALA A 499 -19.25 -22.94 -11.58
N GLU A 500 -19.89 -23.21 -10.44
CA GLU A 500 -20.98 -24.20 -10.35
C GLU A 500 -22.10 -23.86 -11.34
N LYS A 501 -22.57 -24.84 -12.12
CA LYS A 501 -23.50 -24.65 -13.25
C LYS A 501 -24.72 -23.79 -12.91
N LYS A 502 -25.26 -23.93 -11.71
CA LYS A 502 -26.46 -23.20 -11.24
C LYS A 502 -26.24 -21.69 -11.03
N TYR A 503 -24.99 -21.25 -10.87
CA TYR A 503 -24.65 -19.82 -10.64
C TYR A 503 -24.05 -19.13 -11.88
N ARG A 504 -23.89 -19.87 -13.01
CA ARG A 504 -23.33 -19.30 -14.24
C ARG A 504 -24.17 -18.20 -14.87
N HIS A 505 -25.43 -18.06 -14.46
CA HIS A 505 -26.30 -17.00 -14.95
C HIS A 505 -25.86 -15.60 -14.47
N PHE A 506 -25.08 -15.51 -13.39
CA PHE A 506 -24.48 -14.25 -12.93
C PHE A 506 -23.34 -13.71 -13.81
N CYS A 507 -22.80 -14.54 -14.69
CA CYS A 507 -21.75 -14.16 -15.63
C CYS A 507 -22.25 -13.34 -16.83
N LYS A 508 -23.56 -13.29 -17.06
CA LYS A 508 -24.18 -12.67 -18.23
C LYS A 508 -24.27 -11.16 -18.11
#